data_a101437f565ab20c7c3353a04609dc89
#
_entry.id   a101437f565ab20c7c3353a04609dc89
#
_cell.length_a   1.000
_cell.length_b   1.000
_cell.length_c   1.000
_cell.angle_alpha   90.00
_cell.angle_beta   90.00
_cell.angle_gamma   90.00
#
_symmetry.space_group_name_H-M   'P 1'
#
loop_
_entity.id
_entity.type
_entity.pdbx_description
1 polymer ?
#
loop_
_entity_poly.entity_id
_entity_poly.type
_entity_poly.pdbx_seq_one_letter_code
_entity_poly.pdbx_strand_id
1 'polypeptide(L)'
;MEQLFLILELVGTLAFAASGAITGLKKNMDVFGVCILGLTTAVGGGVIRDLLLGITPPGTFQDPIYAVVALLTSLVLFLPRIRRLLMWDQRLYDLVLLIMDSAGLGIFTVAGIRIAYEHAARPTLFLLVFVGVVTGVGGGVLRDVLAGDTPYIFVKHVYASASLAGALACVVLWPLA
;
A
#
# COMPACT_ATOMS: atom_id res chain seq x y z
N MET A 1 -8.81 12.74 -16.21
CA MET A 1 -7.78 11.78 -15.78
C MET A 1 -7.46 11.89 -14.29
N GLU A 2 -7.29 13.08 -13.73
CA GLU A 2 -6.99 13.27 -12.29
C GLU A 2 -7.99 12.60 -11.35
N GLN A 3 -9.29 12.72 -11.62
CA GLN A 3 -10.32 12.08 -10.78
C GLN A 3 -10.22 10.54 -10.78
N LEU A 4 -9.86 9.93 -11.91
CA LEU A 4 -9.66 8.48 -11.98
C LEU A 4 -8.48 8.05 -11.11
N PHE A 5 -7.37 8.77 -11.16
CA PHE A 5 -6.21 8.49 -10.33
C PHE A 5 -6.50 8.65 -8.84
N LEU A 6 -7.23 9.71 -8.45
CA LEU A 6 -7.68 9.88 -7.07
C LEU A 6 -8.52 8.70 -6.58
N ILE A 7 -9.47 8.24 -7.41
CA ILE A 7 -10.30 7.07 -7.07
C ILE A 7 -9.43 5.83 -6.91
N LEU A 8 -8.48 5.58 -7.81
CA LEU A 8 -7.57 4.43 -7.72
C LEU A 8 -6.71 4.51 -6.45
N GLU A 9 -6.16 5.68 -6.13
CA GLU A 9 -5.37 5.87 -4.92
C GLU A 9 -6.20 5.66 -3.65
N LEU A 10 -7.46 6.10 -3.61
CA LEU A 10 -8.36 5.83 -2.49
C LEU A 10 -8.71 4.34 -2.37
N VAL A 11 -8.92 3.65 -3.49
CA VAL A 11 -9.11 2.18 -3.50
C VAL A 11 -7.84 1.47 -2.99
N GLY A 12 -6.66 1.88 -3.42
CA GLY A 12 -5.38 1.36 -2.93
C GLY A 12 -5.19 1.62 -1.44
N THR A 13 -5.53 2.82 -0.98
CA THR A 13 -5.49 3.19 0.44
C THR A 13 -6.42 2.31 1.28
N LEU A 14 -7.65 2.09 0.83
CA LEU A 14 -8.61 1.21 1.48
C LEU A 14 -8.09 -0.23 1.53
N ALA A 15 -7.55 -0.74 0.42
CA ALA A 15 -6.99 -2.08 0.33
C ALA A 15 -5.80 -2.27 1.30
N PHE A 16 -4.84 -1.37 1.32
CA PHE A 16 -3.69 -1.45 2.22
C PHE A 16 -4.07 -1.19 3.69
N ALA A 17 -4.98 -0.28 3.96
CA ALA A 17 -5.51 -0.10 5.32
C ALA A 17 -6.19 -1.37 5.83
N ALA A 18 -6.98 -2.03 4.97
CA ALA A 18 -7.61 -3.31 5.31
C ALA A 18 -6.56 -4.39 5.57
N SER A 19 -5.56 -4.51 4.70
CA SER A 19 -4.44 -5.45 4.88
C SER A 19 -3.72 -5.23 6.23
N GLY A 20 -3.38 -3.99 6.56
CA GLY A 20 -2.76 -3.63 7.84
C GLY A 20 -3.65 -3.94 9.04
N ALA A 21 -4.92 -3.51 8.98
CA ALA A 21 -5.88 -3.74 10.05
C ALA A 21 -6.11 -5.25 10.32
N ILE A 22 -6.29 -6.05 9.26
CA ILE A 22 -6.48 -7.50 9.36
C ILE A 22 -5.25 -8.17 9.99
N THR A 23 -4.04 -7.74 9.62
CA THR A 23 -2.80 -8.21 10.23
C THR A 23 -2.73 -7.85 11.72
N GLY A 24 -3.10 -6.61 12.10
CA GLY A 24 -3.18 -6.19 13.50
C GLY A 24 -4.19 -6.99 14.32
N LEU A 25 -5.36 -7.29 13.74
CA LEU A 25 -6.36 -8.14 14.36
C LEU A 25 -5.85 -9.55 14.64
N LYS A 26 -5.11 -10.14 13.71
CA LYS A 26 -4.49 -11.47 13.88
C LYS A 26 -3.43 -11.48 14.98
N LYS A 27 -2.71 -10.39 15.14
CA LYS A 27 -1.72 -10.19 16.21
C LYS A 27 -2.35 -9.81 17.55
N ASN A 28 -3.68 -9.80 17.65
CA ASN A 28 -4.41 -9.39 18.86
C ASN A 28 -4.07 -7.99 19.37
N MET A 29 -3.74 -7.09 18.45
CA MET A 29 -3.53 -5.67 18.78
C MET A 29 -4.86 -5.04 19.24
N ASP A 30 -4.77 -4.03 20.07
CA ASP A 30 -5.93 -3.21 20.47
C ASP A 30 -6.39 -2.31 19.31
N VAL A 31 -7.43 -1.53 19.53
CA VAL A 31 -7.98 -0.63 18.51
C VAL A 31 -6.95 0.36 18.00
N PHE A 32 -6.10 0.87 18.90
CA PHE A 32 -5.07 1.84 18.53
C PHE A 32 -3.99 1.17 17.68
N GLY A 33 -3.50 0.00 18.07
CA GLY A 33 -2.52 -0.77 17.31
C GLY A 33 -3.03 -1.14 15.91
N VAL A 34 -4.29 -1.59 15.80
CA VAL A 34 -4.93 -1.89 14.51
C VAL A 34 -5.02 -0.64 13.63
N CYS A 35 -5.42 0.52 14.19
CA CYS A 35 -5.48 1.78 13.46
C CYS A 35 -4.11 2.25 12.99
N ILE A 36 -3.10 2.19 13.84
CA ILE A 36 -1.72 2.57 13.50
C ILE A 36 -1.18 1.66 12.40
N LEU A 37 -1.38 0.34 12.52
CA LEU A 37 -0.88 -0.61 11.53
C LEU A 37 -1.58 -0.42 10.17
N GLY A 38 -2.91 -0.22 10.18
CA GLY A 38 -3.67 0.08 8.96
C GLY A 38 -3.24 1.40 8.31
N LEU A 39 -3.10 2.47 9.10
CA LEU A 39 -2.63 3.77 8.63
C LEU A 39 -1.22 3.65 8.02
N THR A 40 -0.28 3.09 8.75
CA THR A 40 1.11 2.96 8.30
C THR A 40 1.22 2.12 7.03
N THR A 41 0.43 1.05 6.91
CA THR A 41 0.38 0.22 5.71
C THR A 41 -0.14 1.03 4.51
N ALA A 42 -1.20 1.80 4.72
CA ALA A 42 -1.84 2.55 3.65
C ALA A 42 -1.00 3.70 3.09
N VAL A 43 -0.35 4.47 3.98
CA VAL A 43 0.34 5.70 3.58
C VAL A 43 1.86 5.56 3.54
N GLY A 44 2.42 4.54 4.18
CA GLY A 44 3.86 4.41 4.38
C GLY A 44 4.66 4.32 3.08
N GLY A 45 4.16 3.60 2.08
CA GLY A 45 4.80 3.51 0.75
C GLY A 45 4.86 4.87 0.06
N GLY A 46 3.77 5.65 0.13
CA GLY A 46 3.71 7.03 -0.39
C GLY A 46 4.65 7.99 0.33
N VAL A 47 4.73 7.88 1.66
CA VAL A 47 5.67 8.71 2.45
C VAL A 47 7.12 8.41 2.06
N ILE A 48 7.50 7.13 1.94
CA ILE A 48 8.85 6.75 1.50
C ILE A 48 9.12 7.28 0.10
N ARG A 49 8.18 7.13 -0.83
CA ARG A 49 8.26 7.68 -2.20
C ARG A 49 8.54 9.18 -2.19
N ASP A 50 7.73 9.93 -1.46
CA ASP A 50 7.82 11.39 -1.43
C ASP A 50 9.17 11.85 -0.88
N LEU A 51 9.66 11.20 0.18
CA LEU A 51 10.99 11.48 0.73
C LEU A 51 12.11 11.17 -0.28
N LEU A 52 12.02 10.06 -1.01
CA LEU A 52 13.00 9.71 -2.06
C LEU A 52 13.01 10.72 -3.22
N LEU A 53 11.86 11.30 -3.55
CA LEU A 53 11.72 12.31 -4.61
C LEU A 53 11.98 13.74 -4.12
N GLY A 54 12.25 13.93 -2.81
CA GLY A 54 12.46 15.25 -2.23
C GLY A 54 11.17 16.08 -2.07
N ILE A 55 10.00 15.42 -2.11
CA ILE A 55 8.69 16.07 -1.89
C ILE A 55 8.48 16.23 -0.39
N THR A 56 8.61 17.44 0.11
CA THR A 56 8.51 17.74 1.53
C THR A 56 7.60 18.95 1.79
N PRO A 57 6.62 18.85 2.70
CA PRO A 57 6.20 17.64 3.41
C PRO A 57 5.55 16.61 2.47
N PRO A 58 5.60 15.29 2.81
CA PRO A 58 4.92 14.25 2.02
C PRO A 58 3.44 14.56 1.79
N GLY A 59 2.93 14.20 0.60
CA GLY A 59 1.56 14.53 0.17
C GLY A 59 0.48 14.04 1.14
N THR A 60 0.66 12.91 1.79
CA THR A 60 -0.26 12.39 2.82
C THR A 60 -0.45 13.35 4.00
N PHE A 61 0.54 14.17 4.33
CA PHE A 61 0.42 15.17 5.40
C PHE A 61 -0.20 16.49 4.90
N GLN A 62 -0.20 16.71 3.60
CA GLN A 62 -0.84 17.88 2.99
C GLN A 62 -2.34 17.62 2.75
N ASP A 63 -2.71 16.40 2.37
CA ASP A 63 -4.10 16.00 2.20
C ASP A 63 -4.45 14.85 3.16
N PRO A 64 -5.25 15.12 4.20
CA PRO A 64 -5.60 14.14 5.23
C PRO A 64 -6.59 13.06 4.74
N ILE A 65 -7.12 13.14 3.52
CA ILE A 65 -8.16 12.21 3.04
C ILE A 65 -7.70 10.76 3.11
N TYR A 66 -6.45 10.49 2.76
CA TYR A 66 -5.87 9.14 2.80
C TYR A 66 -5.79 8.60 4.22
N ALA A 67 -5.36 9.45 5.16
CA ALA A 67 -5.30 9.08 6.58
C ALA A 67 -6.70 8.81 7.15
N VAL A 68 -7.67 9.65 6.81
CA VAL A 68 -9.07 9.48 7.25
C VAL A 68 -9.64 8.17 6.71
N VAL A 69 -9.47 7.87 5.42
CA VAL A 69 -9.93 6.61 4.80
C VAL A 69 -9.26 5.41 5.46
N ALA A 70 -7.96 5.46 5.72
CA ALA A 70 -7.23 4.38 6.36
C ALA A 70 -7.71 4.13 7.80
N LEU A 71 -7.91 5.17 8.59
CA LEU A 71 -8.41 5.07 9.96
C LEU A 71 -9.84 4.56 10.01
N LEU A 72 -10.74 5.08 9.16
CA LEU A 72 -12.13 4.62 9.08
C LEU A 72 -12.19 3.15 8.67
N THR A 73 -11.41 2.73 7.68
CA THR A 73 -11.31 1.32 7.28
C THR A 73 -10.87 0.43 8.44
N SER A 74 -9.84 0.83 9.17
CA SER A 74 -9.31 0.09 10.31
C SER A 74 -10.34 -0.03 11.44
N LEU A 75 -11.06 1.05 11.77
CA LEU A 75 -12.12 1.07 12.77
C LEU A 75 -13.30 0.16 12.39
N VAL A 76 -13.71 0.20 11.12
CA VAL A 76 -14.80 -0.67 10.62
C VAL A 76 -14.41 -2.14 10.75
N LEU A 77 -13.18 -2.50 10.37
CA LEU A 77 -12.70 -3.88 10.48
C LEU A 77 -12.51 -4.34 11.93
N PHE A 78 -12.26 -3.42 12.86
CA PHE A 78 -12.19 -3.72 14.29
C PHE A 78 -13.54 -4.04 14.92
N LEU A 79 -14.68 -3.70 14.28
CA LEU A 79 -16.01 -4.00 14.80
C LEU A 79 -16.18 -5.49 15.09
N PRO A 80 -16.74 -5.88 16.26
CA PRO A 80 -16.77 -7.27 16.73
C PRO A 80 -17.40 -8.26 15.74
N ARG A 81 -18.38 -7.81 14.95
CA ARG A 81 -19.05 -8.65 13.94
C ARG A 81 -18.13 -8.96 12.77
N ILE A 82 -17.43 -7.95 12.25
CA ILE A 82 -16.52 -8.07 11.09
C ILE A 82 -15.26 -8.83 11.51
N ARG A 83 -14.68 -8.47 12.66
CA ARG A 83 -13.54 -9.17 13.23
C ARG A 83 -13.82 -10.66 13.38
N ARG A 84 -14.98 -11.05 13.94
CA ARG A 84 -15.36 -12.45 14.11
C ARG A 84 -15.45 -13.18 12.78
N LEU A 85 -16.03 -12.56 11.76
CA LEU A 85 -16.16 -13.15 10.42
C LEU A 85 -14.78 -13.39 9.78
N LEU A 86 -13.90 -12.39 9.83
CA LEU A 86 -12.56 -12.47 9.24
C LEU A 86 -11.64 -13.48 9.95
N MET A 87 -11.81 -13.63 11.27
CA MET A 87 -10.97 -14.52 12.07
C MET A 87 -11.56 -15.93 12.20
N TRP A 88 -12.74 -16.19 11.62
CA TRP A 88 -13.40 -17.49 11.69
C TRP A 88 -12.65 -18.58 10.92
N ASP A 89 -12.16 -18.25 9.71
CA ASP A 89 -11.49 -19.21 8.83
C ASP A 89 -10.14 -18.65 8.35
N GLN A 90 -9.08 -19.43 8.59
CA GLN A 90 -7.73 -19.09 8.17
C GLN A 90 -7.62 -18.92 6.64
N ARG A 91 -8.38 -19.69 5.86
CA ARG A 91 -8.37 -19.59 4.39
C ARG A 91 -8.98 -18.27 3.93
N LEU A 92 -10.08 -17.85 4.56
CA LEU A 92 -10.72 -16.56 4.28
C LEU A 92 -9.77 -15.41 4.63
N TYR A 93 -9.12 -15.49 5.79
CA TYR A 93 -8.10 -14.52 6.19
C TYR A 93 -7.00 -14.40 5.13
N ASP A 94 -6.37 -15.51 4.75
CA ASP A 94 -5.25 -15.53 3.81
C ASP A 94 -5.68 -15.02 2.42
N LEU A 95 -6.88 -15.35 1.97
CA LEU A 95 -7.43 -14.90 0.69
C LEU A 95 -7.69 -13.38 0.70
N VAL A 96 -8.36 -12.87 1.73
CA VAL A 96 -8.66 -11.44 1.85
C VAL A 96 -7.37 -10.63 1.95
N LEU A 97 -6.41 -11.08 2.76
CA LEU A 97 -5.11 -10.44 2.87
C LEU A 97 -4.39 -10.39 1.52
N LEU A 98 -4.37 -11.52 0.79
CA LEU A 98 -3.73 -11.61 -0.52
C LEU A 98 -4.38 -10.66 -1.54
N ILE A 99 -5.71 -10.60 -1.59
CA ILE A 99 -6.43 -9.74 -2.53
C ILE A 99 -6.17 -8.27 -2.21
N MET A 100 -6.30 -7.88 -0.94
CA MET A 100 -6.08 -6.50 -0.51
C MET A 100 -4.63 -6.05 -0.76
N ASP A 101 -3.68 -6.90 -0.44
CA ASP A 101 -2.26 -6.62 -0.64
C ASP A 101 -1.90 -6.51 -2.13
N SER A 102 -2.42 -7.42 -2.96
CA SER A 102 -2.19 -7.39 -4.41
C SER A 102 -2.82 -6.18 -5.08
N ALA A 103 -4.02 -5.78 -4.66
CA ALA A 103 -4.68 -4.57 -5.18
C ALA A 103 -3.89 -3.31 -4.83
N GLY A 104 -3.50 -3.17 -3.55
CA GLY A 104 -2.68 -2.05 -3.10
C GLY A 104 -1.32 -2.00 -3.81
N LEU A 105 -0.65 -3.16 -3.94
CA LEU A 105 0.62 -3.29 -4.65
C LEU A 105 0.53 -2.74 -6.07
N GLY A 106 -0.45 -3.21 -6.85
CA GLY A 106 -0.61 -2.81 -8.25
C GLY A 106 -0.91 -1.32 -8.38
N ILE A 107 -1.88 -0.82 -7.63
CA ILE A 107 -2.31 0.58 -7.67
C ILE A 107 -1.16 1.51 -7.27
N PHE A 108 -0.49 1.24 -6.15
CA PHE A 108 0.57 2.11 -5.67
C PHE A 108 1.87 1.99 -6.46
N THR A 109 2.13 0.87 -7.13
CA THR A 109 3.24 0.78 -8.09
C THR A 109 3.01 1.77 -9.24
N VAL A 110 1.82 1.80 -9.83
CA VAL A 110 1.47 2.73 -10.92
C VAL A 110 1.47 4.18 -10.43
N ALA A 111 0.85 4.45 -9.27
CA ALA A 111 0.86 5.79 -8.66
C ALA A 111 2.29 6.29 -8.37
N GLY A 112 3.16 5.41 -7.89
CA GLY A 112 4.57 5.73 -7.64
C GLY A 112 5.33 6.11 -8.91
N ILE A 113 5.11 5.38 -10.00
CA ILE A 113 5.71 5.69 -11.31
C ILE A 113 5.21 7.04 -11.81
N ARG A 114 3.91 7.29 -11.72
CA ARG A 114 3.31 8.57 -12.13
C ARG A 114 3.95 9.74 -11.40
N ILE A 115 3.96 9.72 -10.07
CA ILE A 115 4.52 10.80 -9.25
C ILE A 115 6.03 10.99 -9.54
N ALA A 116 6.77 9.89 -9.76
CA ALA A 116 8.17 9.98 -10.16
C ALA A 116 8.35 10.64 -11.53
N TYR A 117 7.46 10.38 -12.47
CA TYR A 117 7.46 11.04 -13.78
C TYR A 117 7.22 12.55 -13.67
N GLU A 118 6.26 12.94 -12.83
CA GLU A 118 5.84 14.34 -12.65
C GLU A 118 6.89 15.18 -11.89
N HIS A 119 7.63 14.58 -10.95
CA HIS A 119 8.50 15.33 -10.02
C HIS A 119 10.00 15.15 -10.27
N ALA A 120 10.42 14.09 -10.96
CA ALA A 120 11.84 13.87 -11.20
C ALA A 120 12.39 14.80 -12.28
N ALA A 121 13.48 15.51 -11.98
CA ALA A 121 14.16 16.37 -12.95
C ALA A 121 14.69 15.58 -14.18
N ARG A 122 15.02 14.30 -14.00
CA ARG A 122 15.44 13.36 -15.05
C ARG A 122 14.83 11.98 -14.76
N PRO A 123 13.66 11.64 -15.30
CA PRO A 123 13.00 10.37 -15.08
C PRO A 123 13.72 9.25 -15.85
N THR A 124 14.71 8.61 -15.22
CA THR A 124 15.39 7.43 -15.80
C THR A 124 14.53 6.18 -15.58
N LEU A 125 14.66 5.18 -16.47
CA LEU A 125 13.98 3.89 -16.32
C LEU A 125 14.21 3.28 -14.92
N PHE A 126 15.45 3.32 -14.44
CA PHE A 126 15.79 2.79 -13.12
C PHE A 126 15.03 3.53 -12.01
N LEU A 127 15.03 4.87 -12.03
CA LEU A 127 14.33 5.66 -11.02
C LEU A 127 12.83 5.35 -10.99
N LEU A 128 12.19 5.33 -12.16
CA LEU A 128 10.75 5.10 -12.29
C LEU A 128 10.36 3.72 -11.75
N VAL A 129 11.08 2.68 -12.19
CA VAL A 129 10.84 1.30 -11.72
C VAL A 129 11.12 1.18 -10.23
N PHE A 130 12.24 1.71 -9.75
CA PHE A 130 12.61 1.66 -8.34
C PHE A 130 11.55 2.35 -7.44
N VAL A 131 11.18 3.59 -7.78
CA VAL A 131 10.18 4.35 -7.02
C VAL A 131 8.81 3.68 -7.08
N GLY A 132 8.40 3.16 -8.23
CA GLY A 132 7.15 2.41 -8.37
C GLY A 132 7.13 1.18 -7.46
N VAL A 133 8.18 0.35 -7.51
CA VAL A 133 8.28 -0.84 -6.66
C VAL A 133 8.30 -0.47 -5.18
N VAL A 134 9.13 0.50 -4.79
CA VAL A 134 9.22 0.95 -3.38
C VAL A 134 7.87 1.48 -2.88
N THR A 135 7.14 2.22 -3.71
CA THR A 135 5.80 2.73 -3.34
C THR A 135 4.82 1.57 -3.15
N GLY A 136 4.80 0.62 -4.07
CA GLY A 136 3.89 -0.52 -4.03
C GLY A 136 4.16 -1.49 -2.89
N VAL A 137 5.44 -1.81 -2.60
CA VAL A 137 5.78 -2.78 -1.55
C VAL A 137 5.98 -2.14 -0.18
N GLY A 138 6.29 -0.84 -0.12
CA GLY A 138 6.75 -0.17 1.10
C GLY A 138 5.75 -0.25 2.25
N GLY A 139 4.45 -0.07 1.97
CA GLY A 139 3.39 -0.20 2.95
C GLY A 139 3.33 -1.60 3.57
N GLY A 140 3.38 -2.65 2.73
CA GLY A 140 3.40 -4.04 3.18
C GLY A 140 4.66 -4.40 3.99
N VAL A 141 5.82 -3.88 3.59
CA VAL A 141 7.07 -4.08 4.34
C VAL A 141 6.98 -3.44 5.72
N LEU A 142 6.51 -2.19 5.81
CA LEU A 142 6.32 -1.52 7.11
C LEU A 142 5.33 -2.27 7.99
N ARG A 143 4.20 -2.73 7.41
CA ARG A 143 3.21 -3.56 8.11
C ARG A 143 3.86 -4.78 8.74
N ASP A 144 4.59 -5.57 7.93
CA ASP A 144 5.16 -6.83 8.38
C ASP A 144 6.22 -6.59 9.47
N VAL A 145 7.10 -5.61 9.29
CA VAL A 145 8.10 -5.22 10.29
C VAL A 145 7.46 -4.79 11.60
N LEU A 146 6.43 -3.93 11.56
CA LEU A 146 5.72 -3.49 12.76
C LEU A 146 4.92 -4.62 13.42
N ALA A 147 4.43 -5.58 12.65
CA ALA A 147 3.77 -6.78 13.14
C ALA A 147 4.74 -7.83 13.71
N GLY A 148 6.06 -7.64 13.57
CA GLY A 148 7.08 -8.60 13.98
C GLY A 148 7.19 -9.81 13.06
N ASP A 149 6.77 -9.69 11.81
CA ASP A 149 6.85 -10.72 10.79
C ASP A 149 7.98 -10.45 9.79
N THR A 150 8.47 -11.49 9.14
CA THR A 150 9.38 -11.31 8.00
C THR A 150 8.58 -10.76 6.81
N PRO A 151 9.01 -9.63 6.21
CA PRO A 151 8.28 -9.04 5.10
C PRO A 151 8.00 -10.01 3.96
N TYR A 152 6.79 -9.99 3.46
CA TYR A 152 6.26 -10.91 2.45
C TYR A 152 7.11 -10.91 1.18
N ILE A 153 7.67 -9.76 0.81
CA ILE A 153 8.56 -9.60 -0.34
C ILE A 153 9.82 -10.48 -0.28
N PHE A 154 10.30 -10.84 0.92
CA PHE A 154 11.49 -11.66 1.09
C PHE A 154 11.21 -13.17 1.11
N VAL A 155 9.96 -13.58 1.37
CA VAL A 155 9.57 -14.99 1.51
C VAL A 155 8.68 -15.50 0.40
N LYS A 156 8.02 -14.61 -0.35
CA LYS A 156 7.15 -14.97 -1.48
C LYS A 156 7.73 -14.44 -2.78
N HIS A 157 8.47 -15.29 -3.48
CA HIS A 157 9.18 -14.94 -4.72
C HIS A 157 8.28 -14.32 -5.82
N VAL A 158 7.03 -14.76 -5.93
CA VAL A 158 6.07 -14.26 -6.93
C VAL A 158 5.68 -12.81 -6.65
N TYR A 159 5.63 -12.39 -5.39
CA TYR A 159 5.20 -11.03 -5.01
C TYR A 159 6.18 -9.96 -5.51
N ALA A 160 7.47 -10.15 -5.23
CA ALA A 160 8.52 -9.21 -5.65
C ALA A 160 8.68 -9.18 -7.18
N SER A 161 8.68 -10.35 -7.83
CA SER A 161 8.81 -10.45 -9.29
C SER A 161 7.59 -9.87 -10.01
N ALA A 162 6.38 -10.04 -9.48
CA ALA A 162 5.17 -9.45 -10.04
C ALA A 162 5.20 -7.90 -9.96
N SER A 163 5.63 -7.34 -8.82
CA SER A 163 5.79 -5.88 -8.68
C SER A 163 6.81 -5.33 -9.67
N LEU A 164 7.98 -5.98 -9.78
CA LEU A 164 9.02 -5.56 -10.71
C LEU A 164 8.57 -5.67 -12.18
N ALA A 165 7.96 -6.79 -12.56
CA ALA A 165 7.44 -6.99 -13.92
C ALA A 165 6.31 -6.00 -14.24
N GLY A 166 5.41 -5.75 -13.30
CA GLY A 166 4.35 -4.74 -13.44
C GLY A 166 4.90 -3.33 -13.58
N ALA A 167 5.91 -2.95 -12.79
CA ALA A 167 6.56 -1.65 -12.89
C ALA A 167 7.27 -1.48 -14.23
N LEU A 168 8.01 -2.47 -14.70
CA LEU A 168 8.66 -2.46 -16.01
C LEU A 168 7.65 -2.31 -17.15
N ALA A 169 6.58 -3.14 -17.12
CA ALA A 169 5.51 -3.06 -18.12
C ALA A 169 4.85 -1.67 -18.12
N CYS A 170 4.56 -1.13 -16.95
CA CYS A 170 3.96 0.20 -16.81
C CYS A 170 4.84 1.28 -17.42
N VAL A 171 6.16 1.31 -17.12
CA VAL A 171 7.07 2.33 -17.64
C VAL A 171 7.25 2.21 -19.14
N VAL A 172 7.29 0.98 -19.69
CA VAL A 172 7.42 0.75 -21.15
C VAL A 172 6.16 1.16 -21.89
N LEU A 173 4.98 0.93 -21.31
CA LEU A 173 3.70 1.28 -21.92
C LEU A 173 3.28 2.73 -21.68
N TRP A 174 3.89 3.43 -20.74
CA TRP A 174 3.55 4.82 -20.39
C TRP A 174 3.53 5.80 -21.58
N PRO A 175 4.50 5.75 -22.51
CA PRO A 175 4.49 6.66 -23.65
C PRO A 175 3.34 6.42 -24.64
N LEU A 176 2.60 5.31 -24.50
CA LEU A 176 1.48 4.93 -25.38
C LEU A 176 0.12 5.28 -24.76
N ALA A 177 0.08 5.75 -23.51
CA ALA A 177 -1.13 6.08 -22.76
C ALA A 177 -1.36 7.58 -22.70
#